data_3cc4468956beac206c963b6d67e7a63c
#
_entry.id   3cc4468956beac206c963b6d67e7a63c
#
_cell.length_a   1.000
_cell.length_b   1.000
_cell.length_c   1.000
_cell.angle_alpha   90.00
_cell.angle_beta   90.00
_cell.angle_gamma   90.00
#
_symmetry.space_group_name_H-M   'P 1'
#
loop_
_entity.id
_entity.type
_entity.pdbx_description
1 polymer ?
#
loop_
_entity_poly.entity_id
_entity_poly.type
_entity_poly.pdbx_seq_one_letter_code
_entity_poly.pdbx_strand_id
1 'polypeptide(L)'
;MTPLPRRQAVSIFLVFAFAYFISTLIRAVTATLAPTLVTEFSLNARDLGLLAGGYFFGFALTQLPLGTWLDRFGPKRVILGFLGIAVVGAFAFAQASSFQWLLASRVLCGVGVSACLMAPLTGYRRWLAPENLMRANSWMLMVGALGMVASTLPVQWIVSVAGWRPLFIALSAMVALAMVLIYLQVPHWHAAPTSVSSQSTASRGYGEVWRNPYFRKMPPLGFFNYGGMVAMQT
;
A
#
# COMPACT_ATOMS: atom_id res chain seq x y z
N MET A 1 7.26 -4.76 26.82
CA MET A 1 6.58 -5.92 26.21
C MET A 1 7.66 -6.85 25.68
N THR A 2 7.55 -8.15 25.96
CA THR A 2 8.48 -9.15 25.43
C THR A 2 8.28 -9.30 23.92
N PRO A 3 9.35 -9.31 23.12
CA PRO A 3 9.24 -9.54 21.68
C PRO A 3 8.62 -10.91 21.41
N LEU A 4 7.92 -11.02 20.29
CA LEU A 4 7.29 -12.29 19.89
C LEU A 4 8.34 -13.38 19.62
N PRO A 5 8.00 -14.67 19.84
CA PRO A 5 8.87 -15.77 19.49
C PRO A 5 9.22 -15.72 17.99
N ARG A 6 10.47 -16.08 17.65
CA ARG A 6 11.04 -15.94 16.29
C ARG A 6 10.14 -16.51 15.19
N ARG A 7 9.51 -17.66 15.42
CA ARG A 7 8.60 -18.29 14.44
C ARG A 7 7.40 -17.42 14.12
N GLN A 8 6.75 -16.85 15.15
CA GLN A 8 5.61 -15.96 14.97
C GLN A 8 6.03 -14.64 14.30
N ALA A 9 7.17 -14.08 14.69
CA ALA A 9 7.71 -12.86 14.09
C ALA A 9 7.97 -13.03 12.59
N VAL A 10 8.56 -14.16 12.18
CA VAL A 10 8.79 -14.50 10.76
C VAL A 10 7.47 -14.69 10.02
N SER A 11 6.52 -15.40 10.60
CA SER A 11 5.20 -15.62 9.97
C SER A 11 4.47 -14.30 9.73
N ILE A 12 4.44 -13.41 10.73
CA ILE A 12 3.84 -12.07 10.61
C ILE A 12 4.56 -11.26 9.52
N PHE A 13 5.90 -11.31 9.50
CA PHE A 13 6.68 -10.65 8.47
C PHE A 13 6.29 -11.12 7.06
N LEU A 14 6.25 -12.44 6.83
CA LEU A 14 5.95 -13.03 5.51
C LEU A 14 4.56 -12.64 5.02
N VAL A 15 3.58 -12.62 5.89
CA VAL A 15 2.21 -12.26 5.52
C VAL A 15 2.10 -10.79 5.13
N PHE A 16 2.75 -9.89 5.87
CA PHE A 16 2.81 -8.48 5.49
C PHE A 16 3.66 -8.24 4.24
N ALA A 17 4.76 -8.97 4.09
CA ALA A 17 5.61 -8.92 2.91
C ALA A 17 4.84 -9.34 1.65
N PHE A 18 4.03 -10.39 1.75
CA PHE A 18 3.15 -10.84 0.66
C PHE A 18 2.12 -9.77 0.28
N ALA A 19 1.44 -9.15 1.26
CA ALA A 19 0.52 -8.05 1.00
C ALA A 19 1.21 -6.85 0.34
N TYR A 20 2.42 -6.51 0.80
CA TYR A 20 3.20 -5.41 0.23
C TYR A 20 3.71 -5.71 -1.18
N PHE A 21 4.13 -6.96 -1.45
CA PHE A 21 4.48 -7.42 -2.79
C PHE A 21 3.33 -7.18 -3.79
N ILE A 22 2.12 -7.64 -3.45
CA ILE A 22 0.96 -7.46 -4.31
C ILE A 22 0.62 -5.97 -4.47
N SER A 23 0.74 -5.19 -3.41
CA SER A 23 0.52 -3.74 -3.43
C SER A 23 1.41 -3.02 -4.44
N THR A 24 2.71 -3.34 -4.45
CA THR A 24 3.67 -2.74 -5.40
C THR A 24 3.49 -3.26 -6.82
N LEU A 25 3.09 -4.52 -6.98
CA LEU A 25 2.73 -5.09 -8.28
C LEU A 25 1.50 -4.36 -8.85
N ILE A 26 0.41 -4.19 -8.09
CA ILE A 26 -0.78 -3.44 -8.52
C ILE A 26 -0.43 -1.99 -8.87
N ARG A 27 0.51 -1.37 -8.16
CA ARG A 27 0.97 -0.01 -8.45
C ARG A 27 1.62 0.08 -9.83
N ALA A 28 2.54 -0.83 -10.12
CA ALA A 28 3.37 -0.75 -11.32
C ALA A 28 2.73 -1.38 -12.57
N VAL A 29 1.75 -2.27 -12.40
CA VAL A 29 1.14 -3.04 -13.51
C VAL A 29 0.53 -2.19 -14.60
N THR A 30 0.09 -0.95 -14.32
CA THR A 30 -0.55 -0.08 -15.32
C THR A 30 0.39 0.28 -16.46
N ALA A 31 1.67 0.50 -16.18
CA ALA A 31 2.66 0.80 -17.20
C ALA A 31 2.78 -0.37 -18.20
N THR A 32 2.79 -1.61 -17.71
CA THR A 32 2.82 -2.82 -18.56
C THR A 32 1.53 -3.01 -19.36
N LEU A 33 0.38 -2.61 -18.81
CA LEU A 33 -0.92 -2.72 -19.48
C LEU A 33 -1.23 -1.56 -20.42
N ALA A 34 -0.47 -0.47 -20.37
CA ALA A 34 -0.77 0.74 -21.14
C ALA A 34 -1.04 0.46 -22.64
N PRO A 35 -0.23 -0.32 -23.38
CA PRO A 35 -0.52 -0.61 -24.78
C PRO A 35 -1.87 -1.29 -25.01
N THR A 36 -2.20 -2.27 -24.16
CA THR A 36 -3.46 -3.03 -24.26
C THR A 36 -4.66 -2.15 -23.95
N LEU A 37 -4.58 -1.32 -22.89
CA LEU A 37 -5.67 -0.41 -22.52
C LEU A 37 -5.87 0.71 -23.55
N VAL A 38 -4.79 1.24 -24.11
CA VAL A 38 -4.85 2.22 -25.20
C VAL A 38 -5.64 1.65 -26.39
N THR A 39 -5.33 0.44 -26.81
CA THR A 39 -5.99 -0.20 -27.95
C THR A 39 -7.47 -0.50 -27.67
N GLU A 40 -7.78 -1.03 -26.46
CA GLU A 40 -9.15 -1.46 -26.15
C GLU A 40 -10.10 -0.29 -25.87
N PHE A 41 -9.63 0.75 -25.17
CA PHE A 41 -10.44 1.90 -24.76
C PHE A 41 -10.17 3.17 -25.57
N SER A 42 -9.33 3.10 -26.62
CA SER A 42 -8.92 4.25 -27.43
C SER A 42 -8.39 5.42 -26.61
N LEU A 43 -7.55 5.09 -25.61
CA LEU A 43 -7.02 6.07 -24.66
C LEU A 43 -5.93 6.93 -25.30
N ASN A 44 -5.88 8.20 -24.93
CA ASN A 44 -4.79 9.10 -25.25
C ASN A 44 -3.77 9.21 -24.11
N ALA A 45 -2.67 9.93 -24.32
CA ALA A 45 -1.62 10.10 -23.33
C ALA A 45 -2.11 10.78 -22.03
N ARG A 46 -3.11 11.68 -22.13
CA ARG A 46 -3.73 12.33 -20.96
C ARG A 46 -4.49 11.31 -20.12
N ASP A 47 -5.23 10.40 -20.77
CA ASP A 47 -6.01 9.37 -20.07
C ASP A 47 -5.10 8.40 -19.32
N LEU A 48 -3.97 7.99 -19.91
CA LEU A 48 -2.96 7.18 -19.24
C LEU A 48 -2.37 7.92 -18.03
N GLY A 49 -2.05 9.20 -18.19
CA GLY A 49 -1.60 10.04 -17.09
C GLY A 49 -2.64 10.14 -15.95
N LEU A 50 -3.94 10.23 -16.30
CA LEU A 50 -5.02 10.22 -15.31
C LEU A 50 -5.17 8.86 -14.61
N LEU A 51 -5.00 7.74 -15.32
CA LEU A 51 -5.03 6.41 -14.69
C LEU A 51 -3.88 6.22 -13.69
N ALA A 52 -2.68 6.62 -14.05
CA ALA A 52 -1.53 6.61 -13.14
C ALA A 52 -1.75 7.59 -11.98
N GLY A 53 -2.13 8.84 -12.28
CA GLY A 53 -2.41 9.88 -11.30
C GLY A 53 -3.54 9.52 -10.34
N GLY A 54 -4.61 8.88 -10.83
CA GLY A 54 -5.75 8.43 -10.02
C GLY A 54 -5.34 7.46 -8.92
N TYR A 55 -4.45 6.51 -9.22
CA TYR A 55 -3.89 5.62 -8.21
C TYR A 55 -3.12 6.39 -7.13
N PHE A 56 -2.21 7.28 -7.53
CA PHE A 56 -1.41 8.07 -6.59
C PHE A 56 -2.26 9.07 -5.81
N PHE A 57 -3.31 9.62 -6.42
CA PHE A 57 -4.27 10.47 -5.74
C PHE A 57 -4.99 9.72 -4.61
N GLY A 58 -5.56 8.54 -4.90
CA GLY A 58 -6.19 7.69 -3.89
C GLY A 58 -5.23 7.30 -2.77
N PHE A 59 -3.99 6.94 -3.12
CA PHE A 59 -2.94 6.64 -2.17
C PHE A 59 -2.59 7.83 -1.27
N ALA A 60 -2.36 9.01 -1.85
CA ALA A 60 -1.97 10.22 -1.12
C ALA A 60 -3.08 10.73 -0.19
N LEU A 61 -4.33 10.68 -0.64
CA LEU A 61 -5.49 11.13 0.13
C LEU A 61 -5.58 10.43 1.50
N THR A 62 -5.18 9.17 1.56
CA THR A 62 -5.26 8.36 2.78
C THR A 62 -4.04 8.48 3.68
N GLN A 63 -2.90 9.02 3.23
CA GLN A 63 -1.67 9.07 4.03
C GLN A 63 -1.80 9.91 5.30
N LEU A 64 -2.52 11.04 5.23
CA LEU A 64 -2.71 11.89 6.40
C LEU A 64 -3.55 11.21 7.50
N PRO A 65 -4.76 10.67 7.23
CA PRO A 65 -5.55 9.99 8.25
C PRO A 65 -4.99 8.62 8.64
N LEU A 66 -4.19 7.97 7.78
CA LEU A 66 -3.66 6.62 8.02
C LEU A 66 -2.85 6.53 9.31
N GLY A 67 -1.99 7.51 9.59
CA GLY A 67 -1.21 7.55 10.82
C GLY A 67 -2.10 7.51 12.06
N THR A 68 -3.10 8.38 12.13
CA THR A 68 -4.04 8.45 13.26
C THR A 68 -4.88 7.18 13.40
N TRP A 69 -5.27 6.56 12.29
CA TRP A 69 -6.00 5.28 12.33
C TRP A 69 -5.12 4.12 12.81
N LEU A 70 -3.86 4.08 12.39
CA LEU A 70 -2.89 3.07 12.87
C LEU A 70 -2.66 3.19 14.37
N ASP A 71 -2.54 4.40 14.89
CA ASP A 71 -2.36 4.65 16.32
C ASP A 71 -3.61 4.28 17.12
N ARG A 72 -4.80 4.59 16.62
CA ARG A 72 -6.07 4.38 17.31
C ARG A 72 -6.58 2.94 17.22
N PHE A 73 -6.59 2.35 16.03
CA PHE A 73 -7.20 1.04 15.77
C PHE A 73 -6.20 -0.09 15.65
N GLY A 74 -4.91 0.26 15.52
CA GLY A 74 -3.80 -0.67 15.35
C GLY A 74 -3.65 -1.20 13.92
N PRO A 75 -2.47 -1.76 13.61
CA PRO A 75 -2.10 -2.13 12.23
C PRO A 75 -3.00 -3.22 11.64
N LYS A 76 -3.42 -4.21 12.42
CA LYS A 76 -4.25 -5.32 11.92
C LYS A 76 -5.60 -4.85 11.39
N ARG A 77 -6.35 -4.06 12.18
CA ARG A 77 -7.69 -3.62 11.78
C ARG A 77 -7.64 -2.67 10.60
N VAL A 78 -6.68 -1.76 10.62
CA VAL A 78 -6.51 -0.77 9.56
C VAL A 78 -6.18 -1.45 8.25
N ILE A 79 -5.14 -2.31 8.21
CA ILE A 79 -4.76 -2.97 6.95
C ILE A 79 -5.87 -3.86 6.39
N LEU A 80 -6.64 -4.55 7.24
CA LEU A 80 -7.76 -5.38 6.79
C LEU A 80 -8.84 -4.54 6.11
N GLY A 81 -9.20 -3.39 6.70
CA GLY A 81 -10.17 -2.48 6.08
C GLY A 81 -9.69 -1.96 4.72
N PHE A 82 -8.43 -1.55 4.65
CA PHE A 82 -7.82 -1.06 3.41
C PHE A 82 -7.68 -2.15 2.34
N LEU A 83 -7.25 -3.36 2.70
CA LEU A 83 -7.19 -4.49 1.76
C LEU A 83 -8.58 -4.87 1.23
N GLY A 84 -9.62 -4.76 2.05
CA GLY A 84 -11.00 -4.94 1.57
C GLY A 84 -11.35 -3.96 0.45
N ILE A 85 -10.96 -2.68 0.57
CA ILE A 85 -11.11 -1.69 -0.51
C ILE A 85 -10.26 -2.08 -1.73
N ALA A 86 -9.04 -2.59 -1.52
CA ALA A 86 -8.17 -3.03 -2.61
C ALA A 86 -8.76 -4.22 -3.38
N VAL A 87 -9.37 -5.19 -2.70
CA VAL A 87 -10.09 -6.32 -3.33
C VAL A 87 -11.19 -5.80 -4.25
N VAL A 88 -12.05 -4.90 -3.73
CA VAL A 88 -13.12 -4.28 -4.53
C VAL A 88 -12.54 -3.47 -5.70
N GLY A 89 -11.50 -2.68 -5.47
CA GLY A 89 -10.85 -1.88 -6.50
C GLY A 89 -10.25 -2.74 -7.62
N ALA A 90 -9.52 -3.80 -7.28
CA ALA A 90 -8.92 -4.70 -8.26
C ALA A 90 -9.97 -5.49 -9.05
N PHE A 91 -11.02 -5.96 -8.36
CA PHE A 91 -12.15 -6.64 -9.02
C PHE A 91 -12.93 -5.70 -9.94
N ALA A 92 -13.23 -4.49 -9.47
CA ALA A 92 -13.90 -3.47 -10.29
C ALA A 92 -13.08 -3.09 -11.53
N PHE A 93 -11.75 -3.03 -11.39
CA PHE A 93 -10.87 -2.80 -12.54
C PHE A 93 -11.02 -3.91 -13.59
N ALA A 94 -11.06 -5.18 -13.18
CA ALA A 94 -11.24 -6.31 -14.10
C ALA A 94 -12.58 -6.25 -14.87
N GLN A 95 -13.62 -5.67 -14.26
CA GLN A 95 -14.97 -5.53 -14.86
C GLN A 95 -15.16 -4.22 -15.61
N ALA A 96 -14.13 -3.39 -15.72
CA ALA A 96 -14.26 -2.09 -16.34
C ALA A 96 -14.61 -2.19 -17.82
N SER A 97 -15.62 -1.41 -18.21
CA SER A 97 -16.12 -1.27 -19.59
C SER A 97 -15.97 0.15 -20.14
N SER A 98 -15.50 1.09 -19.32
CA SER A 98 -15.27 2.48 -19.69
C SER A 98 -14.07 3.07 -18.98
N PHE A 99 -13.53 4.17 -19.52
CA PHE A 99 -12.42 4.89 -18.92
C PHE A 99 -12.74 5.37 -17.50
N GLN A 100 -13.96 5.87 -17.24
CA GLN A 100 -14.37 6.34 -15.91
C GLN A 100 -14.35 5.22 -14.89
N TRP A 101 -14.78 4.01 -15.27
CA TRP A 101 -14.69 2.82 -14.44
C TRP A 101 -13.24 2.42 -14.15
N LEU A 102 -12.37 2.44 -15.17
CA LEU A 102 -10.94 2.21 -14.99
C LEU A 102 -10.35 3.21 -13.99
N LEU A 103 -10.64 4.50 -14.15
CA LEU A 103 -10.13 5.56 -13.29
C LEU A 103 -10.63 5.41 -11.85
N ALA A 104 -11.93 5.22 -11.64
CA ALA A 104 -12.51 5.04 -10.32
C ALA A 104 -11.91 3.83 -9.59
N SER A 105 -11.78 2.70 -10.28
CA SER A 105 -11.18 1.49 -9.72
C SER A 105 -9.69 1.67 -9.41
N ARG A 106 -8.96 2.50 -10.18
CA ARG A 106 -7.57 2.87 -9.88
C ARG A 106 -7.45 3.69 -8.60
N VAL A 107 -8.34 4.66 -8.40
CA VAL A 107 -8.40 5.42 -7.13
C VAL A 107 -8.66 4.47 -5.96
N LEU A 108 -9.62 3.54 -6.10
CA LEU A 108 -9.90 2.54 -5.06
C LEU A 108 -8.70 1.63 -4.78
N CYS A 109 -8.00 1.16 -5.82
CA CYS A 109 -6.77 0.40 -5.64
C CYS A 109 -5.71 1.21 -4.86
N GLY A 110 -5.50 2.49 -5.22
CA GLY A 110 -4.57 3.37 -4.53
C GLY A 110 -4.91 3.56 -3.05
N VAL A 111 -6.17 3.82 -2.74
CA VAL A 111 -6.69 3.86 -1.36
C VAL A 111 -6.41 2.53 -0.66
N GLY A 112 -6.84 1.42 -1.26
CA GLY A 112 -6.84 0.12 -0.62
C GLY A 112 -5.45 -0.43 -0.29
N VAL A 113 -4.42 -0.09 -1.07
CA VAL A 113 -3.06 -0.58 -0.80
C VAL A 113 -2.21 0.39 0.01
N SER A 114 -2.71 1.57 0.34
CA SER A 114 -1.95 2.63 1.00
C SER A 114 -1.42 2.24 2.39
N ALA A 115 -2.10 1.34 3.09
CA ALA A 115 -1.70 0.85 4.41
C ALA A 115 -0.64 -0.28 4.36
N CYS A 116 -0.36 -0.88 3.18
CA CYS A 116 0.45 -2.10 3.08
C CYS A 116 1.91 -1.95 3.53
N LEU A 117 2.48 -0.76 3.51
CA LEU A 117 3.80 -0.49 4.06
C LEU A 117 3.74 0.03 5.49
N MET A 118 2.87 1.02 5.77
CA MET A 118 2.85 1.71 7.06
C MET A 118 2.32 0.84 8.20
N ALA A 119 1.33 -0.02 7.94
CA ALA A 119 0.77 -0.90 8.95
C ALA A 119 1.80 -1.91 9.51
N PRO A 120 2.57 -2.65 8.67
CA PRO A 120 3.64 -3.51 9.19
C PRO A 120 4.73 -2.73 9.91
N LEU A 121 5.20 -1.58 9.39
CA LEU A 121 6.24 -0.78 10.03
C LEU A 121 5.81 -0.30 11.43
N THR A 122 4.53 0.05 11.60
CA THR A 122 3.96 0.39 12.91
C THR A 122 3.91 -0.83 13.82
N GLY A 123 3.50 -1.99 13.31
CA GLY A 123 3.43 -3.25 14.06
C GLY A 123 4.80 -3.78 14.47
N TYR A 124 5.79 -3.71 13.60
CA TYR A 124 7.15 -4.22 13.88
C TYR A 124 7.81 -3.55 15.07
N ARG A 125 7.57 -2.25 15.29
CA ARG A 125 8.06 -1.54 16.48
C ARG A 125 7.63 -2.17 17.79
N ARG A 126 6.56 -2.95 17.78
CA ARG A 126 5.98 -3.58 18.98
C ARG A 126 6.20 -5.07 19.05
N TRP A 127 6.31 -5.74 17.90
CA TRP A 127 6.40 -7.19 17.81
C TRP A 127 7.82 -7.72 17.67
N LEU A 128 8.72 -6.91 17.10
CA LEU A 128 10.10 -7.30 16.86
C LEU A 128 11.04 -6.70 17.90
N ALA A 129 12.15 -7.40 18.15
CA ALA A 129 13.25 -6.84 18.93
C ALA A 129 13.90 -5.67 18.15
N PRO A 130 14.38 -4.61 18.86
CA PRO A 130 14.94 -3.41 18.22
C PRO A 130 16.03 -3.70 17.19
N GLU A 131 16.87 -4.71 17.44
CA GLU A 131 17.97 -5.12 16.56
C GLU A 131 17.47 -5.65 15.21
N ASN A 132 16.25 -6.17 15.15
CA ASN A 132 15.65 -6.74 13.94
C ASN A 132 14.82 -5.75 13.13
N LEU A 133 14.50 -4.57 13.67
CA LEU A 133 13.63 -3.59 13.01
C LEU A 133 14.22 -3.11 11.68
N MET A 134 15.51 -2.73 11.68
CA MET A 134 16.17 -2.25 10.47
C MET A 134 16.21 -3.34 9.39
N ARG A 135 16.52 -4.58 9.77
CA ARG A 135 16.52 -5.72 8.85
C ARG A 135 15.14 -5.97 8.25
N ALA A 136 14.10 -5.99 9.10
CA ALA A 136 12.72 -6.19 8.64
C ALA A 136 12.29 -5.09 7.66
N ASN A 137 12.64 -3.82 7.94
CA ASN A 137 12.32 -2.70 7.05
C ASN A 137 13.04 -2.84 5.70
N SER A 138 14.33 -3.19 5.69
CA SER A 138 15.10 -3.38 4.47
C SER A 138 14.55 -4.55 3.63
N TRP A 139 14.21 -5.67 4.26
CA TRP A 139 13.57 -6.79 3.59
C TRP A 139 12.20 -6.44 3.03
N MET A 140 11.39 -5.63 3.73
CA MET A 140 10.12 -5.14 3.20
C MET A 140 10.30 -4.33 1.92
N LEU A 141 11.26 -3.40 1.90
CA LEU A 141 11.54 -2.60 0.71
C LEU A 141 12.01 -3.47 -0.46
N MET A 142 12.86 -4.48 -0.19
CA MET A 142 13.31 -5.43 -1.21
C MET A 142 12.14 -6.24 -1.78
N VAL A 143 11.24 -6.73 -0.93
CA VAL A 143 10.03 -7.44 -1.39
C VAL A 143 9.14 -6.53 -2.24
N GLY A 144 9.03 -5.24 -1.87
CA GLY A 144 8.33 -4.25 -2.69
C GLY A 144 8.97 -4.07 -4.07
N ALA A 145 10.30 -4.00 -4.14
CA ALA A 145 11.02 -3.95 -5.42
C ALA A 145 10.77 -5.20 -6.27
N LEU A 146 10.75 -6.39 -5.67
CA LEU A 146 10.39 -7.64 -6.37
C LEU A 146 8.96 -7.60 -6.92
N GLY A 147 8.01 -6.98 -6.22
CA GLY A 147 6.64 -6.78 -6.72
C GLY A 147 6.60 -5.88 -7.96
N MET A 148 7.43 -4.83 -7.99
CA MET A 148 7.56 -3.99 -9.19
C MET A 148 8.21 -4.75 -10.36
N VAL A 149 9.24 -5.54 -10.11
CA VAL A 149 9.86 -6.39 -11.15
C VAL A 149 8.86 -7.43 -11.67
N ALA A 150 8.05 -8.03 -10.79
CA ALA A 150 7.02 -8.98 -11.19
C ALA A 150 5.92 -8.35 -12.05
N SER A 151 5.72 -7.03 -11.99
CA SER A 151 4.75 -6.32 -12.83
C SER A 151 5.21 -6.13 -14.28
N THR A 152 6.44 -6.46 -14.63
CA THR A 152 7.01 -6.32 -15.99
C THR A 152 6.82 -7.61 -16.79
N LEU A 153 7.90 -8.33 -17.11
CA LEU A 153 7.86 -9.53 -17.97
C LEU A 153 6.86 -10.60 -17.49
N PRO A 154 6.77 -10.96 -16.20
CA PRO A 154 5.80 -11.96 -15.76
C PRO A 154 4.35 -11.56 -16.07
N VAL A 155 4.00 -10.30 -15.80
CA VAL A 155 2.65 -9.77 -16.11
C VAL A 155 2.43 -9.71 -17.61
N GLN A 156 3.42 -9.23 -18.39
CA GLN A 156 3.30 -9.17 -19.85
C GLN A 156 3.02 -10.54 -20.45
N TRP A 157 3.70 -11.58 -19.96
CA TRP A 157 3.47 -12.96 -20.40
C TRP A 157 2.05 -13.43 -20.04
N ILE A 158 1.58 -13.19 -18.82
CA ILE A 158 0.21 -13.55 -18.40
C ILE A 158 -0.82 -12.83 -19.27
N VAL A 159 -0.62 -11.55 -19.54
CA VAL A 159 -1.53 -10.73 -20.35
C VAL A 159 -1.59 -11.21 -21.79
N SER A 160 -0.46 -11.65 -22.36
CA SER A 160 -0.42 -12.20 -23.73
C SER A 160 -1.19 -13.51 -23.87
N VAL A 161 -1.26 -14.33 -22.82
CA VAL A 161 -1.91 -15.65 -22.85
C VAL A 161 -3.37 -15.58 -22.37
N ALA A 162 -3.62 -14.89 -21.26
CA ALA A 162 -4.91 -14.89 -20.59
C ALA A 162 -5.67 -13.56 -20.67
N GLY A 163 -4.98 -12.48 -21.04
CA GLY A 163 -5.54 -11.13 -21.02
C GLY A 163 -5.43 -10.43 -19.66
N TRP A 164 -5.71 -9.15 -19.64
CA TRP A 164 -5.57 -8.31 -18.44
C TRP A 164 -6.70 -8.46 -17.41
N ARG A 165 -7.92 -8.80 -17.86
CA ARG A 165 -9.06 -8.99 -16.94
C ARG A 165 -8.86 -10.18 -15.99
N PRO A 166 -8.51 -11.40 -16.45
CA PRO A 166 -8.18 -12.52 -15.57
C PRO A 166 -7.00 -12.22 -14.65
N LEU A 167 -6.00 -11.44 -15.09
CA LEU A 167 -4.90 -10.99 -14.24
C LEU A 167 -5.43 -10.19 -13.03
N PHE A 168 -6.32 -9.21 -13.24
CA PHE A 168 -6.87 -8.41 -12.15
C PHE A 168 -7.81 -9.20 -11.24
N ILE A 169 -8.54 -10.20 -11.76
CA ILE A 169 -9.29 -11.14 -10.94
C ILE A 169 -8.33 -11.95 -10.05
N ALA A 170 -7.23 -12.45 -10.59
CA ALA A 170 -6.20 -13.15 -9.82
C ALA A 170 -5.55 -12.25 -8.77
N LEU A 171 -5.23 -10.99 -9.11
CA LEU A 171 -4.70 -10.01 -8.16
C LEU A 171 -5.70 -9.72 -7.03
N SER A 172 -6.99 -9.56 -7.35
CA SER A 172 -8.04 -9.41 -6.34
C SER A 172 -8.10 -10.62 -5.40
N ALA A 173 -8.04 -11.83 -5.94
CA ALA A 173 -8.01 -13.06 -5.15
C ALA A 173 -6.74 -13.16 -4.27
N MET A 174 -5.57 -12.75 -4.79
CA MET A 174 -4.33 -12.70 -4.02
C MET A 174 -4.40 -11.68 -2.87
N VAL A 175 -5.01 -10.51 -3.11
CA VAL A 175 -5.24 -9.51 -2.04
C VAL A 175 -6.20 -10.08 -0.97
N ALA A 176 -7.26 -10.77 -1.38
CA ALA A 176 -8.19 -11.43 -0.47
C ALA A 176 -7.48 -12.53 0.35
N LEU A 177 -6.61 -13.32 -0.29
CA LEU A 177 -5.77 -14.30 0.41
C LEU A 177 -4.85 -13.62 1.43
N ALA A 178 -4.17 -12.53 1.05
CA ALA A 178 -3.34 -11.77 1.98
C ALA A 178 -4.16 -11.26 3.17
N MET A 179 -5.38 -10.77 2.93
CA MET A 179 -6.30 -10.32 3.97
C MET A 179 -6.65 -11.46 4.95
N VAL A 180 -6.96 -12.66 4.44
CA VAL A 180 -7.24 -13.85 5.26
C VAL A 180 -6.01 -14.25 6.08
N LEU A 181 -4.83 -14.30 5.47
CA LEU A 181 -3.58 -14.63 6.16
C LEU A 181 -3.26 -13.63 7.27
N ILE A 182 -3.45 -12.33 7.02
CA ILE A 182 -3.27 -11.28 8.04
C ILE A 182 -4.28 -11.46 9.17
N TYR A 183 -5.53 -11.75 8.84
CA TYR A 183 -6.57 -12.00 9.86
C TYR A 183 -6.23 -13.15 10.78
N LEU A 184 -5.70 -14.25 10.24
CA LEU A 184 -5.38 -15.46 11.00
C LEU A 184 -4.08 -15.35 11.80
N GLN A 185 -3.03 -14.72 11.23
CA GLN A 185 -1.68 -14.81 11.80
C GLN A 185 -1.25 -13.59 12.61
N VAL A 186 -1.82 -12.40 12.31
CA VAL A 186 -1.43 -11.18 13.02
C VAL A 186 -2.20 -11.08 14.34
N PRO A 187 -1.50 -10.92 15.49
CA PRO A 187 -2.14 -10.81 16.80
C PRO A 187 -2.99 -9.53 16.90
N HIS A 188 -3.97 -9.58 17.80
CA HIS A 188 -4.80 -8.42 18.06
C HIS A 188 -3.98 -7.30 18.71
N TRP A 189 -4.25 -6.08 18.26
CA TRP A 189 -3.66 -4.89 18.85
C TRP A 189 -4.36 -4.53 20.14
N HIS A 190 -3.68 -4.69 21.28
CA HIS A 190 -4.12 -4.11 22.51
C HIS A 190 -3.45 -2.73 22.62
N ALA A 191 -4.22 -1.67 22.57
CA ALA A 191 -3.68 -0.34 22.86
C ALA A 191 -3.01 -0.40 24.23
N ALA A 192 -1.77 0.10 24.32
CA ALA A 192 -1.16 0.23 25.64
C ALA A 192 -2.08 1.10 26.49
N PRO A 193 -2.34 0.77 27.78
CA PRO A 193 -3.05 1.70 28.65
C PRO A 193 -2.30 3.03 28.59
N THR A 194 -3.00 4.05 28.15
CA THR A 194 -2.49 5.42 28.08
C THR A 194 -2.15 5.80 29.52
N SER A 195 -0.86 5.80 29.87
CA SER A 195 -0.42 6.44 31.11
C SER A 195 -0.92 7.88 31.05
N VAL A 196 -1.55 8.32 32.11
CA VAL A 196 -2.32 9.57 32.26
C VAL A 196 -1.56 10.85 31.88
N SER A 197 -0.25 10.75 31.59
CA SER A 197 0.58 11.88 31.15
C SER A 197 0.51 12.23 29.65
N SER A 198 -0.16 11.40 28.81
CA SER A 198 -0.20 11.61 27.35
C SER A 198 -1.48 12.28 26.84
N GLN A 199 -2.42 12.63 27.71
CA GLN A 199 -3.72 13.23 27.31
C GLN A 199 -3.61 14.69 26.83
N SER A 200 -2.51 15.38 27.07
CA SER A 200 -2.33 16.76 26.58
C SER A 200 -1.71 16.88 25.19
N THR A 201 -1.16 15.79 24.62
CA THR A 201 -0.39 15.82 23.37
C THR A 201 -1.23 15.43 22.14
N ALA A 202 -2.32 14.69 22.32
CA ALA A 202 -3.13 14.19 21.20
C ALA A 202 -3.90 15.28 20.44
N SER A 203 -4.22 16.42 21.09
CA SER A 203 -4.92 17.53 20.43
C SER A 203 -3.98 18.60 19.83
N ARG A 204 -2.68 18.52 20.11
CA ARG A 204 -1.66 19.45 19.60
C ARG A 204 -0.96 18.96 18.32
N GLY A 205 -1.28 17.75 17.81
CA GLY A 205 -0.46 17.00 16.86
C GLY A 205 -0.04 17.75 15.58
N TYR A 206 -0.98 18.19 14.77
CA TYR A 206 -0.61 18.74 13.44
C TYR A 206 -0.14 20.19 13.50
N GLY A 207 -0.73 21.04 14.35
CA GLY A 207 -0.34 22.44 14.44
C GLY A 207 1.08 22.65 14.97
N GLU A 208 1.51 21.81 15.93
CA GLU A 208 2.86 21.90 16.53
C GLU A 208 3.93 21.39 15.56
N VAL A 209 3.61 20.34 14.78
CA VAL A 209 4.48 19.82 13.73
C VAL A 209 4.71 20.87 12.64
N TRP A 210 3.65 21.56 12.19
CA TRP A 210 3.76 22.64 11.20
C TRP A 210 4.46 23.91 11.71
N ARG A 211 4.48 24.14 13.02
CA ARG A 211 5.23 25.25 13.65
C ARG A 211 6.73 24.97 13.71
N ASN A 212 7.16 23.72 13.59
CA ASN A 212 8.59 23.38 13.61
C ASN A 212 9.25 23.79 12.28
N PRO A 213 10.26 24.71 12.30
CA PRO A 213 10.90 25.21 11.10
C PRO A 213 11.64 24.13 10.31
N TYR A 214 12.13 23.08 10.97
CA TYR A 214 12.78 21.94 10.31
C TYR A 214 11.75 21.10 9.54
N PHE A 215 10.57 20.87 10.13
CA PHE A 215 9.52 20.11 9.48
C PHE A 215 8.99 20.80 8.21
N ARG A 216 8.84 22.12 8.23
CA ARG A 216 8.38 22.90 7.06
C ARG A 216 9.30 22.79 5.85
N LYS A 217 10.58 22.46 6.04
CA LYS A 217 11.55 22.25 4.96
C LYS A 217 11.53 20.83 4.39
N MET A 218 10.98 19.84 5.12
CA MET A 218 10.95 18.44 4.69
C MET A 218 9.93 18.15 3.58
N PRO A 219 8.67 18.67 3.60
CA PRO A 219 7.68 18.36 2.56
C PRO A 219 8.14 18.73 1.14
N PRO A 220 8.73 19.91 0.87
CA PRO A 220 9.26 20.20 -0.46
C PRO A 220 10.36 19.22 -0.89
N LEU A 221 11.28 18.89 0.02
CA LEU A 221 12.36 17.96 -0.26
C LEU A 221 11.84 16.55 -0.56
N GLY A 222 10.85 16.09 0.20
CA GLY A 222 10.16 14.83 -0.04
C GLY A 222 9.40 14.82 -1.37
N PHE A 223 8.75 15.93 -1.70
CA PHE A 223 8.01 16.09 -2.95
C PHE A 223 8.93 15.98 -4.18
N PHE A 224 10.04 16.69 -4.20
CA PHE A 224 10.98 16.65 -5.33
C PHE A 224 11.70 15.30 -5.43
N ASN A 225 12.08 14.69 -4.31
CA ASN A 225 12.74 13.39 -4.31
C ASN A 225 11.79 12.27 -4.77
N TYR A 226 10.59 12.21 -4.18
CA TYR A 226 9.61 11.17 -4.52
C TYR A 226 8.98 11.40 -5.90
N GLY A 227 8.70 12.65 -6.24
CA GLY A 227 8.20 13.04 -7.56
C GLY A 227 9.16 12.69 -8.68
N GLY A 228 10.47 12.95 -8.50
CA GLY A 228 11.51 12.56 -9.44
C GLY A 228 11.62 11.04 -9.60
N MET A 229 11.54 10.29 -8.50
CA MET A 229 11.54 8.83 -8.53
C MET A 229 10.32 8.26 -9.28
N VAL A 230 9.14 8.82 -9.05
CA VAL A 230 7.91 8.38 -9.74
C VAL A 230 7.96 8.71 -11.24
N ALA A 231 8.44 9.91 -11.60
CA ALA A 231 8.59 10.32 -13.01
C ALA A 231 9.56 9.43 -13.79
N MET A 232 10.53 8.78 -13.13
CA MET A 232 11.43 7.82 -13.78
C MET A 232 10.81 6.42 -13.92
N GLN A 233 9.69 6.14 -13.26
CA GLN A 233 9.02 4.83 -13.26
C GLN A 233 7.79 4.78 -14.18
N THR A 234 7.38 5.90 -14.73
CA THR A 234 6.27 6.06 -15.70
C THR A 234 6.80 6.30 -17.10
#